data_ecace35c3d0473515aef9c58488ef6b5
#
_entry.id   ecace35c3d0473515aef9c58488ef6b5
#
_cell.length_a   1.000
_cell.length_b   1.000
_cell.length_c   1.000
_cell.angle_alpha   90.00
_cell.angle_beta   90.00
_cell.angle_gamma   90.00
#
_symmetry.space_group_name_H-M   'P 1'
#
loop_
_entity.id
_entity.type
_entity.pdbx_description
1 polymer ?
#
loop_
_entity_poly.entity_id
_entity_poly.type
_entity_poly.pdbx_seq_one_letter_code
_entity_poly.pdbx_strand_id
1 'polypeptide(L)'
;MQITFSPSERRRRHATQNVSESLHCRVSRQNHAADQVLPPIQKRLDDFRQQRRVQAGSLIISVFGDAVLPRGGRIWLGSLIRLLEPLELNERLIRTSVFRLAKEEWLRTEPSGRRTDYLLTPSGQRRFEEASRHIYASSAPQWDRRWRLIVTVGELAPKEREALRRALFWQGFGVIGGNFFVHPSADLSAAFDALIAEGLANLLGKLKPLLAADAQFGNAANDVDMVHGAWNLERLAGMYAEFVERYQPVLEQLRADVQVDIDGESAFLLRTLLIHDYRRLLLRDPELPDVLLPAEWPGQKARLLCKEVYRRLLPASESHLDTLFQLANGQTPEASPLLLERFREADPLA
;
A
#
# COMPACT_ATOMS: atom_id res chain seq x y z
N MET A 1 39.23 33.68 65.42
CA MET A 1 40.00 33.94 64.19
C MET A 1 39.01 33.85 63.07
N GLN A 2 38.43 35.01 62.70
CA GLN A 2 37.42 35.12 61.65
C GLN A 2 38.11 35.32 60.27
N ILE A 3 37.92 34.42 59.34
CA ILE A 3 38.43 34.57 57.96
C ILE A 3 37.30 35.19 57.10
N THR A 4 37.47 36.46 56.78
CA THR A 4 36.60 37.20 55.87
C THR A 4 37.01 36.93 54.42
N PHE A 5 36.09 36.32 53.62
CA PHE A 5 36.31 36.17 52.21
C PHE A 5 35.92 37.41 51.41
N SER A 6 36.74 37.77 50.41
CA SER A 6 36.60 38.93 49.54
C SER A 6 35.37 38.82 48.61
N PRO A 7 34.72 39.92 48.27
CA PRO A 7 33.52 39.94 47.39
C PRO A 7 33.71 39.39 46.00
N SER A 8 34.94 39.24 45.50
CA SER A 8 35.25 38.75 44.16
C SER A 8 35.08 37.23 43.97
N GLU A 9 35.18 36.43 45.03
CA GLU A 9 35.01 34.98 44.93
C GLU A 9 33.55 34.53 44.95
N ARG A 10 32.64 35.33 45.50
CA ARG A 10 31.21 35.03 45.49
C ARG A 10 30.59 35.17 44.08
N ARG A 11 31.09 36.07 43.25
CA ARG A 11 30.60 36.25 41.88
C ARG A 11 31.01 35.14 40.91
N ARG A 12 32.15 34.46 41.12
CA ARG A 12 32.58 33.35 40.28
C ARG A 12 31.83 32.04 40.54
N ARG A 13 31.37 31.80 41.79
CA ARG A 13 30.60 30.57 42.11
C ARG A 13 29.16 30.63 41.60
N HIS A 14 28.52 31.80 41.59
CA HIS A 14 27.17 31.95 41.03
C HIS A 14 27.14 31.92 39.48
N ALA A 15 28.22 32.35 38.82
CA ALA A 15 28.29 32.29 37.34
C ALA A 15 28.49 30.87 36.83
N THR A 16 29.23 30.01 37.55
CA THR A 16 29.43 28.61 37.17
C THR A 16 28.21 27.71 37.42
N GLN A 17 27.41 27.99 38.44
CA GLN A 17 26.19 27.25 38.73
C GLN A 17 25.08 27.56 37.70
N ASN A 18 24.90 28.82 37.29
CA ASN A 18 23.91 29.21 36.31
C ASN A 18 24.20 28.70 34.87
N VAL A 19 25.48 28.52 34.55
CA VAL A 19 25.86 27.96 33.23
C VAL A 19 25.65 26.45 33.19
N SER A 20 25.88 25.75 34.32
CA SER A 20 25.63 24.29 34.40
C SER A 20 24.14 23.95 34.37
N GLU A 21 23.29 24.72 35.08
CA GLU A 21 21.84 24.50 35.06
C GLU A 21 21.20 24.86 33.73
N SER A 22 21.69 25.89 33.02
CA SER A 22 21.19 26.26 31.70
C SER A 22 21.60 25.27 30.61
N LEU A 23 22.76 24.62 30.73
CA LEU A 23 23.21 23.56 29.82
C LEU A 23 22.47 22.23 30.08
N HIS A 24 22.25 21.85 31.35
CA HIS A 24 21.45 20.66 31.68
C HIS A 24 19.98 20.82 31.26
N CYS A 25 19.40 22.01 31.42
CA CYS A 25 18.04 22.28 31.01
C CYS A 25 17.88 22.30 29.45
N ARG A 26 18.90 22.69 28.69
CA ARG A 26 18.91 22.62 27.21
C ARG A 26 19.16 21.21 26.71
N VAL A 27 20.05 20.43 27.32
CA VAL A 27 20.28 19.03 26.92
C VAL A 27 19.08 18.15 27.26
N SER A 28 18.43 18.37 28.43
CA SER A 28 17.18 17.64 28.77
C SER A 28 15.99 17.99 27.87
N ARG A 29 15.92 19.22 27.33
CA ARG A 29 14.87 19.58 26.36
C ARG A 29 15.13 19.05 24.95
N GLN A 30 16.37 18.83 24.55
CA GLN A 30 16.70 18.25 23.26
C GLN A 30 16.49 16.73 23.22
N ASN A 31 16.64 16.02 24.34
CA ASN A 31 16.40 14.56 24.40
C ASN A 31 14.93 14.17 24.61
N HIS A 32 14.00 15.12 24.89
CA HIS A 32 12.57 14.81 25.02
C HIS A 32 11.76 15.13 23.76
N ALA A 33 12.37 15.77 22.75
CA ALA A 33 11.67 16.08 21.49
C ALA A 33 11.73 14.93 20.46
N ALA A 34 12.58 13.92 20.67
CA ALA A 34 12.80 12.86 19.69
C ALA A 34 11.84 11.65 19.80
N ASP A 35 10.97 11.62 20.82
CA ASP A 35 10.18 10.40 21.12
C ASP A 35 8.65 10.63 21.15
N GLN A 36 8.16 11.79 20.71
CA GLN A 36 6.71 12.02 20.63
C GLN A 36 6.19 11.66 19.25
N VAL A 37 5.64 10.46 19.13
CA VAL A 37 4.84 10.05 17.97
C VAL A 37 3.67 11.02 17.80
N LEU A 38 3.48 11.53 16.60
CA LEU A 38 2.41 12.48 16.28
C LEU A 38 1.03 11.87 16.61
N PRO A 39 0.10 12.57 17.29
CA PRO A 39 -1.17 11.99 17.72
C PRO A 39 -1.97 11.25 16.65
N PRO A 40 -2.16 11.74 15.41
CA PRO A 40 -2.85 11.01 14.35
C PRO A 40 -2.13 9.73 13.91
N ILE A 41 -0.80 9.71 13.92
CA ILE A 41 0.00 8.52 13.61
C ILE A 41 -0.21 7.48 14.70
N GLN A 42 -0.07 7.86 15.97
CA GLN A 42 -0.30 6.98 17.10
C GLN A 42 -1.73 6.42 17.09
N LYS A 43 -2.71 7.29 16.88
CA LYS A 43 -4.11 6.86 16.75
C LYS A 43 -4.28 5.80 15.66
N ARG A 44 -3.67 6.00 14.47
CA ARG A 44 -3.77 5.01 13.39
C ARG A 44 -3.13 3.67 13.74
N LEU A 45 -2.00 3.68 14.45
CA LEU A 45 -1.35 2.47 14.94
C LEU A 45 -2.20 1.76 15.99
N ASP A 46 -2.75 2.51 16.95
CA ASP A 46 -3.61 1.98 18.02
C ASP A 46 -4.93 1.43 17.47
N ASP A 47 -5.55 2.12 16.51
CA ASP A 47 -6.74 1.63 15.81
C ASP A 47 -6.48 0.28 15.13
N PHE A 48 -5.26 0.06 14.62
CA PHE A 48 -4.88 -1.22 14.04
C PHE A 48 -4.68 -2.29 15.11
N ARG A 49 -3.98 -1.99 16.20
CA ARG A 49 -3.74 -2.92 17.34
C ARG A 49 -5.04 -3.39 17.98
N GLN A 50 -6.06 -2.53 18.03
CA GLN A 50 -7.37 -2.83 18.61
C GLN A 50 -8.27 -3.67 17.69
N GLN A 51 -7.86 -3.96 16.47
CA GLN A 51 -8.66 -4.77 15.55
C GLN A 51 -8.79 -6.22 16.05
N ARG A 52 -10.02 -6.68 16.26
CA ARG A 52 -10.31 -8.05 16.74
C ARG A 52 -9.83 -9.14 15.78
N ARG A 53 -9.71 -8.86 14.48
CA ARG A 53 -9.27 -9.83 13.45
C ARG A 53 -8.36 -9.15 12.45
N VAL A 54 -7.07 -9.36 12.62
CA VAL A 54 -6.08 -8.91 11.65
C VAL A 54 -5.83 -10.01 10.61
N GLN A 55 -5.93 -9.66 9.34
CA GLN A 55 -5.55 -10.55 8.24
C GLN A 55 -4.03 -10.49 8.03
N ALA A 56 -3.28 -11.12 8.94
CA ALA A 56 -1.81 -11.04 8.94
C ALA A 56 -1.18 -11.46 7.60
N GLY A 57 -1.73 -12.47 6.91
CA GLY A 57 -1.25 -12.86 5.57
C GLY A 57 -1.33 -11.72 4.56
N SER A 58 -2.43 -10.96 4.56
CA SER A 58 -2.58 -9.80 3.67
C SER A 58 -1.63 -8.66 4.03
N LEU A 59 -1.37 -8.43 5.32
CA LEU A 59 -0.38 -7.43 5.76
C LEU A 59 1.04 -7.84 5.37
N ILE A 60 1.41 -9.11 5.57
CA ILE A 60 2.71 -9.64 5.19
C ILE A 60 2.94 -9.51 3.68
N ILE A 61 1.91 -9.77 2.85
CA ILE A 61 1.97 -9.49 1.41
C ILE A 61 2.31 -8.02 1.16
N SER A 62 1.69 -7.08 1.89
CA SER A 62 2.01 -5.65 1.72
C SER A 62 3.46 -5.34 2.12
N VAL A 63 3.96 -5.91 3.21
CA VAL A 63 5.37 -5.76 3.63
C VAL A 63 6.33 -6.34 2.57
N PHE A 64 6.02 -7.51 2.02
CA PHE A 64 6.85 -8.10 0.96
C PHE A 64 6.90 -7.22 -0.30
N GLY A 65 5.77 -6.69 -0.75
CA GLY A 65 5.71 -5.81 -1.92
C GLY A 65 6.34 -4.44 -1.69
N ASP A 66 6.15 -3.88 -0.50
CA ASP A 66 6.59 -2.51 -0.21
C ASP A 66 8.05 -2.42 0.29
N ALA A 67 8.45 -3.30 1.20
CA ALA A 67 9.74 -3.22 1.87
C ALA A 67 10.74 -4.30 1.42
N VAL A 68 10.27 -5.55 1.19
CA VAL A 68 11.16 -6.69 0.92
C VAL A 68 11.56 -6.77 -0.55
N LEU A 69 10.61 -6.55 -1.48
CA LEU A 69 10.88 -6.60 -2.92
C LEU A 69 11.98 -5.61 -3.35
N PRO A 70 11.97 -4.34 -2.93
CA PRO A 70 13.02 -3.39 -3.27
C PRO A 70 14.40 -3.76 -2.70
N ARG A 71 14.45 -4.63 -1.71
CA ARG A 71 15.69 -5.12 -1.06
C ARG A 71 16.08 -6.53 -1.53
N GLY A 72 15.69 -6.89 -2.76
CA GLY A 72 16.04 -8.18 -3.37
C GLY A 72 15.05 -9.31 -3.11
N GLY A 73 13.84 -9.02 -2.59
CA GLY A 73 12.76 -9.99 -2.44
C GLY A 73 13.02 -11.10 -1.41
N ARG A 74 13.94 -10.89 -0.46
CA ARG A 74 14.41 -11.86 0.51
C ARG A 74 14.50 -11.25 1.91
N ILE A 75 14.06 -11.97 2.95
CA ILE A 75 14.15 -11.55 4.35
C ILE A 75 14.28 -12.76 5.29
N TRP A 76 15.05 -12.61 6.37
CA TRP A 76 15.04 -13.58 7.47
C TRP A 76 13.73 -13.47 8.27
N LEU A 77 13.12 -14.63 8.59
CA LEU A 77 11.85 -14.65 9.33
C LEU A 77 11.94 -13.93 10.68
N GLY A 78 13.06 -14.04 11.40
CA GLY A 78 13.24 -13.32 12.67
C GLY A 78 13.30 -11.81 12.50
N SER A 79 13.82 -11.31 11.37
CA SER A 79 13.77 -9.88 11.03
C SER A 79 12.33 -9.43 10.74
N LEU A 80 11.58 -10.19 9.95
CA LEU A 80 10.17 -9.90 9.68
C LEU A 80 9.32 -9.85 10.95
N ILE A 81 9.57 -10.78 11.90
CA ILE A 81 8.86 -10.80 13.19
C ILE A 81 9.17 -9.53 13.96
N ARG A 82 10.45 -9.14 14.10
CA ARG A 82 10.86 -7.92 14.82
C ARG A 82 10.28 -6.65 14.20
N LEU A 83 10.25 -6.55 12.88
CA LEU A 83 9.67 -5.40 12.16
C LEU A 83 8.16 -5.25 12.39
N LEU A 84 7.45 -6.36 12.66
CA LEU A 84 6.01 -6.35 12.86
C LEU A 84 5.58 -6.47 14.33
N GLU A 85 6.52 -6.71 15.25
CA GLU A 85 6.27 -6.83 16.69
C GLU A 85 5.53 -5.59 17.26
N PRO A 86 5.88 -4.34 16.90
CA PRO A 86 5.20 -3.17 17.43
C PRO A 86 3.73 -3.03 17.00
N LEU A 87 3.28 -3.81 16.00
CA LEU A 87 1.84 -3.93 15.64
C LEU A 87 1.10 -4.96 16.51
N GLU A 88 1.75 -5.50 17.54
CA GLU A 88 1.19 -6.52 18.46
C GLU A 88 0.71 -7.79 17.74
N LEU A 89 1.31 -8.11 16.58
CA LEU A 89 1.03 -9.35 15.88
C LEU A 89 1.72 -10.53 16.58
N ASN A 90 0.93 -11.52 16.95
CA ASN A 90 1.46 -12.74 17.54
C ASN A 90 2.45 -13.44 16.58
N GLU A 91 3.65 -13.78 17.09
CA GLU A 91 4.69 -14.45 16.32
C GLU A 91 4.18 -15.74 15.63
N ARG A 92 3.35 -16.53 16.32
CA ARG A 92 2.73 -17.74 15.76
C ARG A 92 1.86 -17.40 14.55
N LEU A 93 1.14 -16.29 14.59
CA LEU A 93 0.31 -15.82 13.48
C LEU A 93 1.16 -15.43 12.27
N ILE A 94 2.28 -14.73 12.49
CA ILE A 94 3.23 -14.37 11.43
C ILE A 94 3.81 -15.64 10.80
N ARG A 95 4.34 -16.58 11.60
CA ARG A 95 4.89 -17.84 11.14
C ARG A 95 3.88 -18.66 10.31
N THR A 96 2.65 -18.78 10.80
CA THR A 96 1.57 -19.51 10.10
C THR A 96 1.23 -18.84 8.78
N SER A 97 1.18 -17.52 8.74
CA SER A 97 0.87 -16.76 7.53
C SER A 97 1.97 -16.89 6.47
N VAL A 98 3.24 -16.78 6.88
CA VAL A 98 4.38 -16.95 5.97
C VAL A 98 4.46 -18.38 5.44
N PHE A 99 4.22 -19.38 6.29
CA PHE A 99 4.14 -20.79 5.88
C PHE A 99 3.04 -21.01 4.84
N ARG A 100 1.86 -20.42 5.03
CA ARG A 100 0.76 -20.49 4.05
C ARG A 100 1.16 -19.86 2.72
N LEU A 101 1.80 -18.68 2.73
CA LEU A 101 2.29 -18.03 1.50
C LEU A 101 3.34 -18.87 0.78
N ALA A 102 4.17 -19.61 1.52
CA ALA A 102 5.11 -20.58 0.93
C ALA A 102 4.38 -21.77 0.29
N LYS A 103 3.32 -22.29 0.94
CA LYS A 103 2.49 -23.38 0.38
C LYS A 103 1.71 -22.94 -0.87
N GLU A 104 1.33 -21.66 -0.94
CA GLU A 104 0.65 -21.05 -2.10
C GLU A 104 1.63 -20.57 -3.19
N GLU A 105 2.91 -20.97 -3.09
CA GLU A 105 3.98 -20.65 -4.05
C GLU A 105 4.26 -19.14 -4.27
N TRP A 106 3.89 -18.29 -3.31
CA TRP A 106 4.33 -16.90 -3.28
C TRP A 106 5.78 -16.78 -2.81
N LEU A 107 6.13 -17.61 -1.84
CA LEU A 107 7.42 -17.62 -1.19
C LEU A 107 8.07 -19.01 -1.31
N ARG A 108 9.39 -19.03 -1.24
CA ARG A 108 10.19 -20.23 -1.00
C ARG A 108 11.12 -19.99 0.19
N THR A 109 11.63 -21.07 0.76
CA THR A 109 12.53 -21.01 1.90
C THR A 109 13.95 -21.36 1.49
N GLU A 110 14.92 -20.71 2.13
CA GLU A 110 16.35 -21.01 1.99
C GLU A 110 17.01 -21.06 3.37
N PRO A 111 17.37 -22.23 3.86
CA PRO A 111 18.04 -22.40 5.14
C PRO A 111 19.47 -21.83 5.10
N SER A 112 19.88 -21.15 6.19
CA SER A 112 21.25 -20.67 6.41
C SER A 112 21.61 -20.96 7.88
N GLY A 113 22.26 -22.09 8.15
CA GLY A 113 22.54 -22.58 9.49
C GLY A 113 21.25 -22.80 10.31
N ARG A 114 21.12 -22.07 11.44
CA ARG A 114 19.93 -22.14 12.30
C ARG A 114 18.83 -21.16 11.90
N ARG A 115 19.05 -20.34 10.88
CA ARG A 115 18.12 -19.34 10.40
C ARG A 115 17.56 -19.74 9.04
N THR A 116 16.42 -19.16 8.68
CA THR A 116 15.78 -19.42 7.39
C THR A 116 15.33 -18.09 6.78
N ASP A 117 15.75 -17.86 5.56
CA ASP A 117 15.22 -16.77 4.74
C ASP A 117 13.97 -17.21 4.00
N TYR A 118 13.07 -16.27 3.82
CA TYR A 118 11.93 -16.39 2.93
C TYR A 118 12.14 -15.49 1.72
N LEU A 119 12.02 -16.08 0.54
CA LEU A 119 12.29 -15.41 -0.73
C LEU A 119 11.05 -15.46 -1.61
N LEU A 120 10.85 -14.43 -2.40
CA LEU A 120 9.86 -14.47 -3.47
C LEU A 120 10.20 -15.57 -4.47
N THR A 121 9.20 -16.35 -4.88
CA THR A 121 9.31 -17.22 -6.05
C THR A 121 9.29 -16.39 -7.33
N PRO A 122 9.72 -16.91 -8.49
CA PRO A 122 9.59 -16.17 -9.75
C PRO A 122 8.13 -15.78 -10.07
N SER A 123 7.15 -16.63 -9.72
CA SER A 123 5.75 -16.33 -9.88
C SER A 123 5.28 -15.28 -8.87
N GLY A 124 5.70 -15.38 -7.61
CA GLY A 124 5.45 -14.38 -6.57
C GLY A 124 6.00 -13.01 -6.98
N GLN A 125 7.25 -12.95 -7.45
CA GLN A 125 7.86 -11.70 -7.88
C GLN A 125 7.07 -11.02 -9.00
N ARG A 126 6.68 -11.75 -10.04
CA ARG A 126 5.85 -11.19 -11.13
C ARG A 126 4.53 -10.62 -10.62
N ARG A 127 3.84 -11.34 -9.70
CA ARG A 127 2.58 -10.84 -9.09
C ARG A 127 2.79 -9.56 -8.29
N PHE A 128 3.91 -9.45 -7.57
CA PHE A 128 4.24 -8.22 -6.83
C PHE A 128 4.62 -7.06 -7.74
N GLU A 129 5.38 -7.31 -8.81
CA GLU A 129 5.75 -6.29 -9.80
C GLU A 129 4.52 -5.77 -10.54
N GLU A 130 3.58 -6.65 -10.91
CA GLU A 130 2.30 -6.28 -11.50
C GLU A 130 1.46 -5.43 -10.54
N ALA A 131 1.26 -5.90 -9.30
CA ALA A 131 0.54 -5.12 -8.29
C ALA A 131 1.21 -3.77 -7.99
N SER A 132 2.54 -3.70 -8.03
CA SER A 132 3.29 -2.47 -7.79
C SER A 132 2.99 -1.40 -8.84
N ARG A 133 2.81 -1.78 -10.12
CA ARG A 133 2.45 -0.82 -11.18
C ARG A 133 1.13 -0.10 -10.88
N HIS A 134 0.17 -0.80 -10.30
CA HIS A 134 -1.13 -0.23 -9.93
C HIS A 134 -1.06 0.56 -8.62
N ILE A 135 -0.41 -0.01 -7.58
CA ILE A 135 -0.32 0.61 -6.25
C ILE A 135 0.42 1.94 -6.29
N TYR A 136 1.53 2.00 -7.05
CA TYR A 136 2.39 3.17 -7.12
C TYR A 136 2.19 4.00 -8.39
N ALA A 137 1.10 3.77 -9.12
CA ALA A 137 0.74 4.60 -10.26
C ALA A 137 0.48 6.06 -9.85
N SER A 138 0.99 7.00 -10.62
CA SER A 138 0.80 8.44 -10.40
C SER A 138 -0.54 8.96 -10.96
N SER A 139 -1.11 8.25 -11.93
CA SER A 139 -2.34 8.63 -12.64
C SER A 139 -3.23 7.41 -12.90
N ALA A 140 -4.49 7.65 -13.20
CA ALA A 140 -5.41 6.62 -13.69
C ALA A 140 -5.03 6.19 -15.11
N PRO A 141 -5.50 4.99 -15.55
CA PRO A 141 -5.32 4.54 -16.93
C PRO A 141 -5.91 5.54 -17.92
N GLN A 142 -5.25 5.69 -19.06
CA GLN A 142 -5.80 6.46 -20.18
C GLN A 142 -6.80 5.62 -20.96
N TRP A 143 -7.85 6.26 -21.46
CA TRP A 143 -8.86 5.61 -22.27
C TRP A 143 -8.68 5.90 -23.75
N ASP A 144 -8.63 4.84 -24.58
CA ASP A 144 -8.53 4.90 -26.03
C ASP A 144 -9.89 5.09 -26.72
N ARG A 145 -10.96 5.38 -25.95
CA ARG A 145 -12.35 5.51 -26.40
C ARG A 145 -12.92 4.25 -27.05
N ARG A 146 -12.43 3.08 -26.62
CA ARG A 146 -12.94 1.78 -27.08
C ARG A 146 -13.33 0.93 -25.88
N TRP A 147 -14.50 0.34 -25.95
CA TRP A 147 -14.98 -0.60 -24.97
C TRP A 147 -14.52 -2.01 -25.29
N ARG A 148 -14.06 -2.73 -24.29
CA ARG A 148 -13.80 -4.16 -24.32
C ARG A 148 -15.05 -4.83 -23.83
N LEU A 149 -15.65 -5.67 -24.70
CA LEU A 149 -16.88 -6.40 -24.42
C LEU A 149 -16.58 -7.90 -24.43
N ILE A 150 -17.14 -8.62 -23.50
CA ILE A 150 -17.23 -10.08 -23.56
C ILE A 150 -18.72 -10.42 -23.53
N VAL A 151 -19.23 -10.96 -24.65
CA VAL A 151 -20.66 -11.27 -24.82
C VAL A 151 -20.87 -12.76 -24.66
N THR A 152 -21.87 -13.16 -23.87
CA THR A 152 -22.29 -14.55 -23.76
C THR A 152 -23.19 -14.87 -24.93
N VAL A 153 -22.74 -15.79 -25.80
CA VAL A 153 -23.45 -16.16 -27.06
C VAL A 153 -24.26 -17.44 -26.91
N GLY A 154 -23.99 -18.23 -25.88
CA GLY A 154 -24.69 -19.49 -25.61
C GLY A 154 -25.36 -19.49 -24.25
N GLU A 155 -26.17 -20.51 -24.01
CA GLU A 155 -26.76 -20.72 -22.69
C GLU A 155 -25.71 -21.21 -21.70
N LEU A 156 -25.66 -20.56 -20.56
CA LEU A 156 -24.85 -20.95 -19.41
C LEU A 156 -25.74 -21.46 -18.29
N ALA A 157 -25.35 -22.57 -17.68
CA ALA A 157 -25.97 -23.02 -16.45
C ALA A 157 -25.79 -21.95 -15.34
N PRO A 158 -26.70 -21.86 -14.34
CA PRO A 158 -26.59 -20.85 -13.28
C PRO A 158 -25.24 -20.83 -12.57
N LYS A 159 -24.65 -22.01 -12.29
CA LYS A 159 -23.33 -22.13 -11.66
C LYS A 159 -22.20 -21.64 -12.58
N GLU A 160 -22.29 -21.92 -13.87
CA GLU A 160 -21.30 -21.46 -14.87
C GLU A 160 -21.35 -19.92 -14.99
N ARG A 161 -22.56 -19.37 -15.05
CA ARG A 161 -22.76 -17.90 -15.11
C ARG A 161 -22.18 -17.19 -13.90
N GLU A 162 -22.40 -17.72 -12.69
CA GLU A 162 -21.87 -17.13 -11.45
C GLU A 162 -20.34 -17.28 -11.37
N ALA A 163 -19.79 -18.42 -11.80
CA ALA A 163 -18.34 -18.60 -11.87
C ALA A 163 -17.68 -17.63 -12.87
N LEU A 164 -18.25 -17.50 -14.07
CA LEU A 164 -17.80 -16.54 -15.09
C LEU A 164 -17.87 -15.10 -14.57
N ARG A 165 -19.02 -14.71 -13.99
CA ARG A 165 -19.22 -13.37 -13.43
C ARG A 165 -18.16 -13.06 -12.36
N ARG A 166 -17.89 -13.97 -11.46
CA ARG A 166 -16.89 -13.81 -10.42
C ARG A 166 -15.47 -13.68 -10.99
N ALA A 167 -15.10 -14.55 -11.95
CA ALA A 167 -13.80 -14.52 -12.59
C ALA A 167 -13.56 -13.19 -13.34
N LEU A 168 -14.53 -12.73 -14.13
CA LEU A 168 -14.43 -11.46 -14.85
C LEU A 168 -14.52 -10.23 -13.94
N PHE A 169 -15.25 -10.31 -12.82
CA PHE A 169 -15.24 -9.27 -11.79
C PHE A 169 -13.83 -9.03 -11.23
N TRP A 170 -13.06 -10.10 -10.98
CA TRP A 170 -11.67 -9.98 -10.55
C TRP A 170 -10.73 -9.40 -11.61
N GLN A 171 -11.15 -9.40 -12.87
CA GLN A 171 -10.48 -8.73 -13.99
C GLN A 171 -11.03 -7.30 -14.22
N GLY A 172 -11.81 -6.76 -13.29
CA GLY A 172 -12.37 -5.42 -13.36
C GLY A 172 -13.63 -5.26 -14.23
N PHE A 173 -14.10 -6.31 -14.91
CA PHE A 173 -15.27 -6.19 -15.78
C PHE A 173 -16.56 -5.89 -15.01
N GLY A 174 -17.30 -4.89 -15.48
CA GLY A 174 -18.67 -4.63 -15.09
C GLY A 174 -19.66 -5.49 -15.91
N VAL A 175 -20.93 -5.51 -15.49
CA VAL A 175 -21.97 -6.32 -16.14
C VAL A 175 -23.17 -5.45 -16.54
N ILE A 176 -23.58 -5.52 -17.78
CA ILE A 176 -24.78 -4.85 -18.32
C ILE A 176 -25.76 -5.91 -18.82
N GLY A 177 -27.03 -5.82 -18.41
CA GLY A 177 -28.09 -6.69 -18.92
C GLY A 177 -27.88 -8.19 -18.70
N GLY A 178 -26.94 -8.59 -17.86
CA GLY A 178 -26.67 -9.97 -17.47
C GLY A 178 -25.83 -10.79 -18.45
N ASN A 179 -25.69 -10.37 -19.71
CA ASN A 179 -24.99 -11.10 -20.77
C ASN A 179 -23.78 -10.35 -21.36
N PHE A 180 -23.59 -9.08 -20.99
CA PHE A 180 -22.51 -8.23 -21.47
C PHE A 180 -21.58 -7.90 -20.31
N PHE A 181 -20.34 -8.34 -20.42
CA PHE A 181 -19.26 -7.90 -19.55
C PHE A 181 -18.51 -6.80 -20.28
N VAL A 182 -18.27 -5.69 -19.60
CA VAL A 182 -17.71 -4.47 -20.20
C VAL A 182 -16.53 -3.96 -19.41
N HIS A 183 -15.53 -3.40 -20.10
CA HIS A 183 -14.41 -2.70 -19.48
C HIS A 183 -13.83 -1.67 -20.45
N PRO A 184 -13.44 -0.45 -20.00
CA PRO A 184 -12.91 0.56 -20.92
C PRO A 184 -11.47 0.31 -21.37
N SER A 185 -10.66 -0.45 -20.62
CA SER A 185 -9.21 -0.56 -20.87
C SER A 185 -8.61 -1.95 -20.62
N ALA A 186 -9.39 -2.96 -20.17
CA ALA A 186 -8.85 -4.28 -19.84
C ALA A 186 -8.17 -4.95 -21.04
N ASP A 187 -7.14 -5.74 -20.77
CA ASP A 187 -6.57 -6.65 -21.77
C ASP A 187 -7.45 -7.89 -21.90
N LEU A 188 -8.08 -8.05 -23.08
CA LEU A 188 -8.95 -9.19 -23.36
C LEU A 188 -8.17 -10.52 -23.34
N SER A 189 -6.91 -10.53 -23.78
CA SER A 189 -6.11 -11.76 -23.77
C SER A 189 -5.81 -12.19 -22.33
N ALA A 190 -5.39 -11.26 -21.48
CA ALA A 190 -5.15 -11.52 -20.07
C ALA A 190 -6.44 -11.98 -19.34
N ALA A 191 -7.59 -11.39 -19.68
CA ALA A 191 -8.88 -11.82 -19.12
C ALA A 191 -9.22 -13.28 -19.51
N PHE A 192 -8.98 -13.68 -20.77
CA PHE A 192 -9.20 -15.05 -21.22
C PHE A 192 -8.21 -16.04 -20.57
N ASP A 193 -6.94 -15.66 -20.43
CA ASP A 193 -5.93 -16.46 -19.72
C ASP A 193 -6.32 -16.67 -18.23
N ALA A 194 -6.87 -15.64 -17.61
CA ALA A 194 -7.40 -15.75 -16.24
C ALA A 194 -8.60 -16.71 -16.17
N LEU A 195 -9.51 -16.71 -17.15
CA LEU A 195 -10.60 -17.69 -17.21
C LEU A 195 -10.08 -19.13 -17.33
N ILE A 196 -9.04 -19.35 -18.11
CA ILE A 196 -8.39 -20.66 -18.24
C ILE A 196 -7.77 -21.08 -16.89
N ALA A 197 -7.07 -20.19 -16.23
CA ALA A 197 -6.44 -20.44 -14.94
C ALA A 197 -7.46 -20.76 -13.83
N GLU A 198 -8.66 -20.16 -13.89
CA GLU A 198 -9.80 -20.44 -13.01
C GLU A 198 -10.57 -21.74 -13.35
N GLY A 199 -10.10 -22.50 -14.36
CA GLY A 199 -10.73 -23.76 -14.78
C GLY A 199 -12.00 -23.58 -15.63
N LEU A 200 -12.20 -22.39 -16.23
CA LEU A 200 -13.38 -22.07 -17.04
C LEU A 200 -13.12 -22.19 -18.55
N ALA A 201 -12.07 -22.92 -18.96
CA ALA A 201 -11.71 -23.11 -20.37
C ALA A 201 -12.85 -23.68 -21.22
N ASN A 202 -13.71 -24.52 -20.63
CA ASN A 202 -14.90 -25.09 -21.29
C ASN A 202 -15.97 -24.04 -21.67
N LEU A 203 -15.92 -22.84 -21.10
CA LEU A 203 -16.88 -21.77 -21.40
C LEU A 203 -16.43 -20.88 -22.55
N LEU A 204 -15.14 -20.89 -22.93
CA LEU A 204 -14.61 -19.97 -23.94
C LEU A 204 -15.34 -20.02 -25.27
N GLY A 205 -15.78 -21.20 -25.69
CA GLY A 205 -16.58 -21.35 -26.90
C GLY A 205 -17.98 -20.69 -26.90
N LYS A 206 -18.43 -20.29 -25.71
CA LYS A 206 -19.70 -19.57 -25.50
C LYS A 206 -19.49 -18.06 -25.29
N LEU A 207 -18.26 -17.56 -25.40
CA LEU A 207 -17.90 -16.17 -25.15
C LEU A 207 -17.39 -15.52 -26.41
N LYS A 208 -17.90 -14.32 -26.73
CA LYS A 208 -17.44 -13.53 -27.88
C LYS A 208 -16.78 -12.25 -27.39
N PRO A 209 -15.42 -12.15 -27.44
CA PRO A 209 -14.74 -10.88 -27.19
C PRO A 209 -14.96 -9.93 -28.36
N LEU A 210 -15.21 -8.67 -28.06
CA LEU A 210 -15.40 -7.59 -29.02
C LEU A 210 -14.67 -6.33 -28.56
N LEU A 211 -14.22 -5.55 -29.53
CA LEU A 211 -13.73 -4.19 -29.31
C LEU A 211 -14.72 -3.23 -29.96
N ALA A 212 -15.44 -2.44 -29.20
CA ALA A 212 -16.47 -1.53 -29.66
C ALA A 212 -15.99 -0.08 -29.60
N ALA A 213 -16.12 0.63 -30.69
CA ALA A 213 -15.95 2.08 -30.72
C ALA A 213 -17.22 2.76 -30.18
N ASP A 214 -17.07 3.91 -29.58
CA ASP A 214 -18.19 4.75 -29.18
C ASP A 214 -18.91 5.34 -30.37
N ALA A 215 -20.25 5.34 -30.31
CA ALA A 215 -21.11 5.95 -31.30
C ALA A 215 -22.06 6.93 -30.61
N GLN A 216 -21.80 8.22 -30.74
CA GLN A 216 -22.57 9.25 -30.05
C GLN A 216 -23.82 9.64 -30.84
N PHE A 217 -25.00 9.47 -30.22
CA PHE A 217 -26.28 9.98 -30.68
C PHE A 217 -26.88 10.89 -29.62
N GLY A 218 -27.36 12.06 -29.96
CA GLY A 218 -27.69 13.17 -29.08
C GLY A 218 -28.62 12.86 -27.89
N ASN A 219 -29.45 11.80 -27.98
CA ASN A 219 -30.38 11.41 -26.89
C ASN A 219 -30.14 9.95 -26.43
N ALA A 220 -29.02 9.34 -26.79
CA ALA A 220 -28.65 8.02 -26.30
C ALA A 220 -27.94 8.10 -24.93
N ALA A 221 -27.93 6.98 -24.20
CA ALA A 221 -27.09 6.85 -23.01
C ALA A 221 -25.62 7.07 -23.38
N ASN A 222 -24.91 7.78 -22.52
CA ASN A 222 -23.51 8.09 -22.74
C ASN A 222 -22.59 7.08 -21.97
N ASP A 223 -21.27 7.25 -22.10
CA ASP A 223 -20.28 6.39 -21.47
C ASP A 223 -20.36 6.41 -19.93
N VAL A 224 -20.71 7.56 -19.34
CA VAL A 224 -20.89 7.67 -17.88
C VAL A 224 -22.11 6.88 -17.42
N ASP A 225 -23.21 6.93 -18.17
CA ASP A 225 -24.41 6.11 -17.87
C ASP A 225 -24.07 4.61 -17.94
N MET A 226 -23.25 4.22 -18.91
CA MET A 226 -22.78 2.83 -19.04
C MET A 226 -21.93 2.40 -17.85
N VAL A 227 -21.04 3.27 -17.37
CA VAL A 227 -20.24 3.01 -16.16
C VAL A 227 -21.12 2.88 -14.94
N HIS A 228 -22.07 3.79 -14.72
CA HIS A 228 -23.01 3.72 -13.61
C HIS A 228 -23.88 2.45 -13.64
N GLY A 229 -24.24 1.99 -14.82
CA GLY A 229 -25.02 0.76 -14.98
C GLY A 229 -24.22 -0.53 -14.75
N ALA A 230 -22.91 -0.51 -15.00
CA ALA A 230 -22.07 -1.69 -14.98
C ALA A 230 -21.36 -1.91 -13.61
N TRP A 231 -21.05 -0.85 -12.86
CA TRP A 231 -20.35 -0.92 -11.58
C TRP A 231 -21.08 -0.21 -10.46
N ASN A 232 -20.92 -0.71 -9.24
CA ASN A 232 -21.43 -0.04 -8.03
C ASN A 232 -20.41 1.03 -7.58
N LEU A 233 -20.44 2.19 -8.22
CA LEU A 233 -19.53 3.30 -7.94
C LEU A 233 -19.73 3.89 -6.55
N GLU A 234 -20.95 3.92 -6.01
CA GLU A 234 -21.23 4.48 -4.67
C GLU A 234 -20.48 3.73 -3.57
N ARG A 235 -20.49 2.40 -3.65
CA ARG A 235 -19.75 1.56 -2.69
C ARG A 235 -18.24 1.81 -2.78
N LEU A 236 -17.71 1.92 -3.99
CA LEU A 236 -16.29 2.16 -4.21
C LEU A 236 -15.90 3.56 -3.73
N ALA A 237 -16.72 4.58 -4.04
CA ALA A 237 -16.53 5.94 -3.56
C ALA A 237 -16.52 6.01 -2.02
N GLY A 238 -17.45 5.31 -1.36
CA GLY A 238 -17.48 5.21 0.11
C GLY A 238 -16.18 4.64 0.69
N MET A 239 -15.63 3.60 0.08
CA MET A 239 -14.36 3.01 0.53
C MET A 239 -13.18 3.99 0.36
N TYR A 240 -13.14 4.74 -0.73
CA TYR A 240 -12.13 5.78 -0.94
C TYR A 240 -12.29 6.95 0.04
N ALA A 241 -13.52 7.38 0.31
CA ALA A 241 -13.82 8.41 1.29
C ALA A 241 -13.34 8.01 2.71
N GLU A 242 -13.61 6.78 3.14
CA GLU A 242 -13.11 6.24 4.41
C GLU A 242 -11.57 6.22 4.48
N PHE A 243 -10.89 5.89 3.38
CA PHE A 243 -9.44 5.96 3.31
C PHE A 243 -8.93 7.40 3.45
N VAL A 244 -9.54 8.35 2.75
CA VAL A 244 -9.19 9.77 2.83
C VAL A 244 -9.42 10.29 4.26
N GLU A 245 -10.56 10.01 4.87
CA GLU A 245 -10.89 10.41 6.24
C GLU A 245 -9.84 9.90 7.24
N ARG A 246 -9.38 8.66 7.07
CA ARG A 246 -8.41 8.01 7.94
C ARG A 246 -7.01 8.61 7.84
N TYR A 247 -6.55 8.98 6.65
CA TYR A 247 -5.17 9.41 6.42
C TYR A 247 -5.01 10.92 6.22
N GLN A 248 -6.08 11.67 6.00
CA GLN A 248 -6.03 13.12 5.86
C GLN A 248 -5.46 13.82 7.11
N PRO A 249 -5.88 13.48 8.35
CA PRO A 249 -5.29 14.07 9.55
C PRO A 249 -3.79 13.79 9.71
N VAL A 250 -3.35 12.59 9.28
CA VAL A 250 -1.93 12.22 9.27
C VAL A 250 -1.15 13.14 8.34
N LEU A 251 -1.66 13.37 7.12
CA LEU A 251 -1.02 14.26 6.16
C LEU A 251 -0.95 15.70 6.68
N GLU A 252 -2.04 16.20 7.24
CA GLU A 252 -2.10 17.55 7.79
C GLU A 252 -1.04 17.77 8.87
N GLN A 253 -0.87 16.79 9.75
CA GLN A 253 0.16 16.85 10.78
C GLN A 253 1.57 16.73 10.21
N LEU A 254 1.81 15.83 9.26
CA LEU A 254 3.09 15.73 8.55
C LEU A 254 3.46 16.98 7.74
N ARG A 255 2.48 17.84 7.41
CA ARG A 255 2.70 19.14 6.77
C ARG A 255 2.93 20.28 7.75
N ALA A 256 2.24 20.28 8.90
CA ALA A 256 2.30 21.35 9.88
C ALA A 256 3.66 21.42 10.60
N ASP A 257 4.28 20.28 10.84
CA ASP A 257 5.54 20.18 11.57
C ASP A 257 6.73 19.99 10.61
N VAL A 258 7.31 21.10 10.17
CA VAL A 258 8.53 21.12 9.35
C VAL A 258 9.76 20.60 10.14
N GLN A 259 9.65 20.42 11.46
CA GLN A 259 10.75 20.07 12.37
C GLN A 259 10.51 18.83 13.25
N VAL A 260 9.37 18.15 13.16
CA VAL A 260 9.18 16.89 13.90
C VAL A 260 9.69 15.74 13.05
N ASP A 261 10.87 15.25 13.38
CA ASP A 261 11.38 13.99 12.89
C ASP A 261 10.47 12.87 13.43
N ILE A 262 9.63 12.31 12.55
CA ILE A 262 8.94 11.07 12.88
C ILE A 262 9.99 9.98 13.09
N ASP A 263 9.89 9.24 14.20
CA ASP A 263 10.79 8.11 14.43
C ASP A 263 10.66 7.03 13.34
N GLY A 264 11.76 6.34 13.08
CA GLY A 264 11.84 5.39 11.96
C GLY A 264 10.88 4.22 12.09
N GLU A 265 10.60 3.73 13.31
CA GLU A 265 9.66 2.64 13.57
C GLU A 265 8.24 3.06 13.22
N SER A 266 7.76 4.18 13.79
CA SER A 266 6.43 4.72 13.49
C SER A 266 6.26 5.03 12.01
N ALA A 267 7.30 5.57 11.35
CA ALA A 267 7.28 5.83 9.91
C ALA A 267 7.14 4.54 9.09
N PHE A 268 7.89 3.49 9.43
CA PHE A 268 7.79 2.19 8.76
C PHE A 268 6.41 1.55 8.95
N LEU A 269 5.92 1.52 10.18
CA LEU A 269 4.63 0.90 10.49
C LEU A 269 3.48 1.65 9.81
N LEU A 270 3.48 2.98 9.88
CA LEU A 270 2.45 3.80 9.22
C LEU A 270 2.49 3.66 7.71
N ARG A 271 3.69 3.66 7.09
CA ARG A 271 3.86 3.39 5.65
C ARG A 271 3.31 2.01 5.28
N THR A 272 3.60 1.00 6.09
CA THR A 272 3.09 -0.37 5.88
C THR A 272 1.57 -0.41 5.92
N LEU A 273 0.94 0.25 6.91
CA LEU A 273 -0.52 0.30 7.03
C LEU A 273 -1.16 1.13 5.91
N LEU A 274 -0.55 2.24 5.50
CA LEU A 274 -1.00 3.06 4.37
C LEU A 274 -1.09 2.22 3.08
N ILE A 275 0.02 1.54 2.74
CA ILE A 275 0.06 0.69 1.54
C ILE A 275 -0.85 -0.53 1.67
N HIS A 276 -0.97 -1.11 2.87
CA HIS A 276 -1.90 -2.21 3.11
C HIS A 276 -3.36 -1.81 2.87
N ASP A 277 -3.80 -0.68 3.43
CA ASP A 277 -5.16 -0.17 3.26
C ASP A 277 -5.41 0.24 1.80
N TYR A 278 -4.49 0.99 1.19
CA TYR A 278 -4.61 1.44 -0.19
C TYR A 278 -4.67 0.27 -1.19
N ARG A 279 -3.78 -0.71 -1.05
CA ARG A 279 -3.81 -1.94 -1.87
C ARG A 279 -5.14 -2.68 -1.76
N ARG A 280 -5.75 -2.73 -0.58
CA ARG A 280 -7.06 -3.38 -0.38
C ARG A 280 -8.21 -2.66 -1.08
N LEU A 281 -8.10 -1.36 -1.28
CA LEU A 281 -9.01 -0.60 -2.14
C LEU A 281 -8.83 -0.99 -3.59
N LEU A 282 -7.58 -0.94 -4.08
CA LEU A 282 -7.24 -1.25 -5.46
C LEU A 282 -7.62 -2.67 -5.90
N LEU A 283 -7.58 -3.64 -4.99
CA LEU A 283 -8.08 -5.00 -5.27
C LEU A 283 -9.60 -5.07 -5.59
N ARG A 284 -10.33 -3.98 -5.40
CA ARG A 284 -11.78 -3.90 -5.67
C ARG A 284 -12.11 -2.80 -6.67
N ASP A 285 -11.10 -2.03 -7.06
CA ASP A 285 -11.22 -0.97 -8.05
C ASP A 285 -11.07 -1.58 -9.44
N PRO A 286 -12.04 -1.38 -10.34
CA PRO A 286 -11.91 -1.79 -11.74
C PRO A 286 -10.91 -0.94 -12.54
N GLU A 287 -10.26 0.06 -11.93
CA GLU A 287 -9.30 0.96 -12.56
C GLU A 287 -9.88 1.71 -13.79
N LEU A 288 -11.04 2.30 -13.58
CA LEU A 288 -11.69 3.07 -14.64
C LEU A 288 -10.92 4.36 -14.92
N PRO A 289 -10.80 4.76 -16.19
CA PRO A 289 -10.26 6.06 -16.59
C PRO A 289 -10.99 7.22 -15.92
N ASP A 290 -10.25 8.23 -15.44
CA ASP A 290 -10.81 9.40 -14.74
C ASP A 290 -11.89 10.13 -15.55
N VAL A 291 -11.79 10.13 -16.89
CA VAL A 291 -12.77 10.77 -17.80
C VAL A 291 -14.15 10.10 -17.79
N LEU A 292 -14.26 8.89 -17.25
CA LEU A 292 -15.50 8.12 -17.13
C LEU A 292 -16.09 8.18 -15.73
N LEU A 293 -15.42 8.82 -14.81
CA LEU A 293 -15.81 8.92 -13.40
C LEU A 293 -16.40 10.30 -13.10
N PRO A 294 -17.21 10.45 -12.04
CA PRO A 294 -17.70 11.73 -11.59
C PRO A 294 -16.56 12.73 -11.30
N ALA A 295 -16.78 14.04 -11.54
CA ALA A 295 -15.78 15.08 -11.32
C ALA A 295 -15.22 15.11 -9.89
N GLU A 296 -16.06 14.82 -8.89
CA GLU A 296 -15.69 14.76 -7.46
C GLU A 296 -15.30 13.34 -7.02
N TRP A 297 -14.67 12.54 -7.92
CA TRP A 297 -14.32 11.17 -7.60
C TRP A 297 -13.27 11.08 -6.49
N PRO A 298 -13.58 10.46 -5.33
CA PRO A 298 -12.69 10.45 -4.18
C PRO A 298 -11.42 9.60 -4.39
N GLY A 299 -11.38 8.75 -5.40
CA GLY A 299 -10.21 7.94 -5.75
C GLY A 299 -9.00 8.79 -6.18
N GLN A 300 -9.22 9.92 -6.87
CA GLN A 300 -8.15 10.85 -7.21
C GLN A 300 -7.52 11.47 -5.96
N LYS A 301 -8.36 11.93 -5.03
CA LYS A 301 -7.91 12.48 -3.74
C LYS A 301 -7.16 11.43 -2.92
N ALA A 302 -7.66 10.19 -2.89
CA ALA A 302 -7.01 9.08 -2.18
C ALA A 302 -5.63 8.76 -2.77
N ARG A 303 -5.48 8.76 -4.10
CA ARG A 303 -4.20 8.54 -4.80
C ARG A 303 -3.18 9.61 -4.42
N LEU A 304 -3.56 10.88 -4.52
CA LEU A 304 -2.68 12.02 -4.16
C LEU A 304 -2.28 11.99 -2.69
N LEU A 305 -3.24 11.70 -1.81
CA LEU A 305 -3.01 11.55 -0.36
C LEU A 305 -2.04 10.42 -0.07
N CYS A 306 -2.24 9.23 -0.67
CA CYS A 306 -1.36 8.09 -0.50
C CYS A 306 0.07 8.43 -0.96
N LYS A 307 0.22 9.02 -2.16
CA LYS A 307 1.51 9.47 -2.71
C LYS A 307 2.24 10.41 -1.75
N GLU A 308 1.55 11.42 -1.23
CA GLU A 308 2.19 12.43 -0.40
C GLU A 308 2.58 11.91 0.99
N VAL A 309 1.68 11.17 1.66
CA VAL A 309 2.00 10.53 2.94
C VAL A 309 3.16 9.54 2.78
N TYR A 310 3.11 8.69 1.74
CA TYR A 310 4.17 7.73 1.45
C TYR A 310 5.54 8.41 1.31
N ARG A 311 5.63 9.46 0.49
CA ARG A 311 6.90 10.18 0.24
C ARG A 311 7.47 10.82 1.50
N ARG A 312 6.62 11.33 2.39
CA ARG A 312 7.05 11.94 3.66
C ARG A 312 7.56 10.91 4.66
N LEU A 313 6.98 9.71 4.67
CA LEU A 313 7.38 8.62 5.56
C LEU A 313 8.62 7.86 5.06
N LEU A 314 8.90 7.91 3.76
CA LEU A 314 9.90 7.05 3.12
C LEU A 314 11.30 7.19 3.73
N PRO A 315 11.89 8.40 3.93
CA PRO A 315 13.27 8.52 4.43
C PRO A 315 13.46 7.90 5.81
N ALA A 316 12.60 8.24 6.79
CA ALA A 316 12.68 7.72 8.15
C ALA A 316 12.41 6.21 8.18
N SER A 317 11.44 5.74 7.40
CA SER A 317 11.12 4.32 7.27
C SER A 317 12.27 3.50 6.66
N GLU A 318 12.96 4.01 5.64
CA GLU A 318 14.12 3.31 5.06
C GLU A 318 15.31 3.28 6.03
N SER A 319 15.57 4.37 6.76
CA SER A 319 16.58 4.39 7.83
C SER A 319 16.31 3.33 8.91
N HIS A 320 15.04 3.13 9.29
CA HIS A 320 14.66 2.05 10.20
C HIS A 320 14.91 0.66 9.62
N LEU A 321 14.55 0.46 8.37
CA LEU A 321 14.82 -0.80 7.67
C LEU A 321 16.32 -1.08 7.54
N ASP A 322 17.16 -0.08 7.30
CA ASP A 322 18.61 -0.24 7.24
C ASP A 322 19.21 -0.76 8.56
N THR A 323 18.55 -0.51 9.68
CA THR A 323 18.99 -0.99 11.00
C THR A 323 18.45 -2.37 11.36
N LEU A 324 17.20 -2.69 11.03
CA LEU A 324 16.50 -3.90 11.49
C LEU A 324 16.29 -4.97 10.43
N PHE A 325 16.32 -4.60 9.15
CA PHE A 325 16.16 -5.56 8.07
C PHE A 325 17.41 -6.42 7.92
N GLN A 326 17.29 -7.73 8.09
CA GLN A 326 18.42 -8.65 8.00
C GLN A 326 18.05 -9.92 7.23
N LEU A 327 19.04 -10.45 6.52
CA LEU A 327 19.03 -11.81 6.00
C LEU A 327 19.49 -12.79 7.06
N ALA A 328 19.29 -14.09 6.82
CA ALA A 328 19.72 -15.15 7.73
C ALA A 328 21.25 -15.17 7.98
N ASN A 329 22.04 -14.70 7.02
CA ASN A 329 23.50 -14.55 7.15
C ASN A 329 23.93 -13.27 7.90
N GLY A 330 22.98 -12.41 8.33
CA GLY A 330 23.23 -11.17 9.04
C GLY A 330 23.46 -9.95 8.14
N GLN A 331 23.45 -10.11 6.82
CA GLN A 331 23.56 -8.96 5.90
C GLN A 331 22.28 -8.14 5.87
N THR A 332 22.43 -6.84 5.65
CA THR A 332 21.33 -5.90 5.38
C THR A 332 21.40 -5.49 3.92
N PRO A 333 20.47 -5.94 3.05
CA PRO A 333 20.47 -5.52 1.66
C PRO A 333 20.07 -4.04 1.53
N GLU A 334 20.75 -3.32 0.65
CA GLU A 334 20.38 -1.96 0.27
C GLU A 334 19.07 -1.94 -0.52
N ALA A 335 18.31 -0.87 -0.36
CA ALA A 335 17.12 -0.65 -1.16
C ALA A 335 17.46 -0.31 -2.61
N SER A 336 16.75 -0.88 -3.57
CA SER A 336 16.89 -0.56 -4.98
C SER A 336 16.57 0.92 -5.24
N PRO A 337 17.32 1.62 -6.10
CA PRO A 337 16.97 2.98 -6.55
C PRO A 337 15.56 3.09 -7.15
N LEU A 338 15.00 2.00 -7.68
CA LEU A 338 13.63 1.94 -8.19
C LEU A 338 12.57 2.24 -7.12
N LEU A 339 12.92 2.18 -5.83
CA LEU A 339 12.05 2.63 -4.75
C LEU A 339 11.69 4.11 -4.87
N LEU A 340 12.61 4.94 -5.34
CA LEU A 340 12.43 6.38 -5.54
C LEU A 340 11.56 6.70 -6.77
N GLU A 341 11.39 5.73 -7.67
CA GLU A 341 10.52 5.86 -8.86
C GLU A 341 9.03 5.68 -8.53
N ARG A 342 8.72 5.18 -7.33
CA ARG A 342 7.34 4.98 -6.89
C ARG A 342 6.58 6.30 -6.83
N PHE A 343 5.38 6.31 -7.39
CA PHE A 343 4.54 7.52 -7.53
C PHE A 343 5.22 8.66 -8.34
N ARG A 344 6.26 8.36 -9.10
CA ARG A 344 6.85 9.34 -10.00
C ARG A 344 5.91 9.56 -11.19
N GLU A 345 5.70 10.79 -11.54
CA GLU A 345 4.99 11.11 -12.77
C GLU A 345 5.88 10.69 -13.95
N ALA A 346 5.28 9.99 -14.90
CA ALA A 346 5.95 9.77 -16.17
C ALA A 346 6.26 11.15 -16.78
N ASP A 347 7.49 11.40 -17.11
CA ASP A 347 7.84 12.63 -17.83
C ASP A 347 7.15 12.57 -19.20
N PRO A 348 6.22 13.46 -19.51
CA PRO A 348 5.52 13.44 -20.81
C PRO A 348 6.46 13.75 -21.96
N LEU A 349 7.73 14.11 -21.69
CA LEU A 349 8.76 14.45 -22.67
C LEU A 349 9.92 13.43 -22.71
N ALA A 350 9.85 12.32 -21.92
CA ALA A 350 10.86 11.27 -21.88
C ALA A 350 10.63 10.19 -22.95
#